data_16a2171a9d1411235105ee4cfa466739
#
_entry.id   16a2171a9d1411235105ee4cfa466739
#
_cell.length_a   1.000
_cell.length_b   1.000
_cell.length_c   1.000
_cell.angle_alpha   90.00
_cell.angle_beta   90.00
_cell.angle_gamma   90.00
#
_symmetry.space_group_name_H-M   'P 1'
#
loop_
_entity.id
_entity.type
_entity.pdbx_description
1 polymer ?
#
loop_
_entity_poly.entity_id
_entity_poly.type
_entity_poly.pdbx_seq_one_letter_code
_entity_poly.pdbx_strand_id
1 'polypeptide(L)'
;MTLWLVRHAQPLIDKGICYGQLDVQADLAETKKCAKTLQNILPRGAYLFSSPLQRCDLLAPKLIGLRPDLIFKKNARLQEMNFGQWEGRPWAEIDKAELTAWTDNFAHYRAGGTGESLTQFMTRVASAFDELDPAKDTVWLTHAGVIRAATLIARGIRHINRADEWPIDAPAYGQWCKLTL
;
A
#
# COMPACT_ATOMS: atom_id res chain seq x y z
N MET A 1 -0.68 13.12 16.25
CA MET A 1 -1.55 12.00 15.83
C MET A 1 -0.74 10.79 15.39
N THR A 2 -1.37 9.60 15.33
CA THR A 2 -0.70 8.37 14.85
C THR A 2 -1.33 7.91 13.54
N LEU A 3 -0.51 7.69 12.51
CA LEU A 3 -0.90 7.00 11.29
C LEU A 3 -0.49 5.52 11.39
N TRP A 4 -1.50 4.64 11.38
CA TRP A 4 -1.32 3.20 11.34
C TRP A 4 -1.32 2.72 9.88
N LEU A 5 -0.25 2.13 9.44
CA LEU A 5 -0.09 1.61 8.09
C LEU A 5 -0.19 0.08 8.13
N VAL A 6 -1.33 -0.44 7.71
CA VAL A 6 -1.65 -1.88 7.76
C VAL A 6 -1.51 -2.46 6.35
N ARG A 7 -0.65 -3.45 6.20
CA ARG A 7 -0.56 -4.22 4.96
C ARG A 7 -1.67 -5.27 4.92
N HIS A 8 -2.34 -5.41 3.77
CA HIS A 8 -3.34 -6.46 3.54
C HIS A 8 -2.82 -7.87 3.91
N ALA A 9 -3.72 -8.83 4.13
CA ALA A 9 -3.39 -10.22 4.37
C ALA A 9 -2.76 -10.89 3.14
N GLN A 10 -2.26 -12.13 3.28
CA GLN A 10 -1.61 -12.89 2.21
C GLN A 10 -2.47 -12.91 0.95
N PRO A 11 -1.98 -12.40 -0.20
CA PRO A 11 -2.74 -12.46 -1.44
C PRO A 11 -2.72 -13.86 -2.04
N LEU A 12 -3.78 -14.20 -2.76
CA LEU A 12 -3.94 -15.48 -3.48
C LEU A 12 -3.33 -15.35 -4.88
N ILE A 13 -2.02 -15.31 -4.93
CA ILE A 13 -1.22 -15.21 -6.15
C ILE A 13 0.11 -15.93 -5.94
N ASP A 14 0.66 -16.51 -7.00
CA ASP A 14 1.94 -17.21 -6.93
C ASP A 14 3.09 -16.26 -6.62
N LYS A 15 4.10 -16.80 -5.92
CA LYS A 15 5.32 -16.04 -5.64
C LYS A 15 6.05 -15.68 -6.93
N GLY A 16 6.57 -14.45 -6.99
CA GLY A 16 7.32 -13.98 -8.14
C GLY A 16 6.48 -13.40 -9.27
N ILE A 17 5.16 -13.37 -9.13
CA ILE A 17 4.28 -12.64 -10.06
C ILE A 17 4.28 -11.16 -9.72
N CYS A 18 4.41 -10.31 -10.74
CA CYS A 18 4.22 -8.87 -10.62
C CYS A 18 2.72 -8.59 -10.43
N TYR A 19 2.36 -7.92 -9.34
CA TYR A 19 0.99 -7.47 -9.10
C TYR A 19 1.01 -6.15 -8.31
N GLY A 20 0.58 -5.11 -8.93
CA GLY A 20 0.39 -3.81 -8.29
C GLY A 20 -1.11 -3.53 -8.14
N GLN A 21 -1.72 -3.07 -9.20
CA GLN A 21 -3.16 -2.81 -9.26
C GLN A 21 -3.97 -3.98 -9.81
N LEU A 22 -3.32 -5.07 -10.24
CA LEU A 22 -4.02 -6.32 -10.52
C LEU A 22 -4.86 -6.72 -9.29
N ASP A 23 -6.17 -6.89 -9.50
CA ASP A 23 -7.13 -7.03 -8.41
C ASP A 23 -7.25 -8.48 -7.93
N VAL A 24 -6.25 -8.90 -7.17
CA VAL A 24 -6.18 -10.24 -6.55
C VAL A 24 -6.81 -10.23 -5.16
N GLN A 25 -7.46 -11.32 -4.80
CA GLN A 25 -8.02 -11.54 -3.48
C GLN A 25 -6.92 -11.86 -2.45
N ALA A 26 -7.23 -11.65 -1.18
CA ALA A 26 -6.43 -12.16 -0.07
C ALA A 26 -7.06 -13.43 0.52
N ASP A 27 -6.22 -14.23 1.19
CA ASP A 27 -6.68 -15.39 1.96
C ASP A 27 -7.70 -14.95 3.02
N LEU A 28 -8.85 -15.61 3.05
CA LEU A 28 -9.97 -15.24 3.91
C LEU A 28 -9.70 -15.56 5.38
N ALA A 29 -8.96 -16.63 5.68
CA ALA A 29 -8.63 -17.00 7.06
C ALA A 29 -7.62 -16.01 7.64
N GLU A 30 -6.56 -15.69 6.89
CA GLU A 30 -5.57 -14.69 7.29
C GLU A 30 -6.20 -13.28 7.36
N THR A 31 -7.14 -12.94 6.48
CA THR A 31 -7.90 -11.68 6.55
C THR A 31 -8.74 -11.59 7.83
N LYS A 32 -9.42 -12.68 8.22
CA LYS A 32 -10.19 -12.73 9.48
C LYS A 32 -9.27 -12.61 10.70
N LYS A 33 -8.14 -13.30 10.69
CA LYS A 33 -7.12 -13.23 11.76
C LYS A 33 -6.56 -11.81 11.90
N CYS A 34 -6.22 -11.16 10.78
CA CYS A 34 -5.77 -9.78 10.77
C CYS A 34 -6.82 -8.85 11.40
N ALA A 35 -8.09 -8.94 10.99
CA ALA A 35 -9.17 -8.13 11.57
C ALA A 35 -9.30 -8.34 13.09
N LYS A 36 -9.23 -9.59 13.57
CA LYS A 36 -9.27 -9.92 15.00
C LYS A 36 -8.08 -9.35 15.78
N THR A 37 -6.91 -9.29 15.18
CA THR A 37 -5.74 -8.68 15.82
C THR A 37 -5.91 -7.17 15.90
N LEU A 38 -6.29 -6.54 14.79
CA LEU A 38 -6.44 -5.09 14.68
C LEU A 38 -7.53 -4.54 15.60
N GLN A 39 -8.63 -5.28 15.84
CA GLN A 39 -9.71 -4.83 16.71
C GLN A 39 -9.25 -4.47 18.13
N ASN A 40 -8.22 -5.16 18.63
CA ASN A 40 -7.73 -5.02 19.99
C ASN A 40 -6.69 -3.89 20.17
N ILE A 41 -6.09 -3.44 19.06
CA ILE A 41 -4.94 -2.54 19.12
C ILE A 41 -5.20 -1.17 18.50
N LEU A 42 -6.19 -1.05 17.61
CA LEU A 42 -6.47 0.22 16.95
C LEU A 42 -7.14 1.22 17.92
N PRO A 43 -6.80 2.51 17.84
CA PRO A 43 -7.38 3.55 18.68
C PRO A 43 -8.89 3.66 18.43
N ARG A 44 -9.64 4.12 19.45
CA ARG A 44 -11.09 4.32 19.34
C ARG A 44 -11.40 5.54 18.49
N GLY A 45 -12.44 5.43 17.66
CA GLY A 45 -12.94 6.53 16.82
C GLY A 45 -11.96 6.99 15.75
N ALA A 46 -10.97 6.17 15.41
CA ALA A 46 -10.00 6.50 14.35
C ALA A 46 -10.66 6.56 12.96
N TYR A 47 -10.09 7.37 12.08
CA TYR A 47 -10.40 7.28 10.67
C TYR A 47 -9.78 6.01 10.08
N LEU A 48 -10.58 5.29 9.29
CA LEU A 48 -10.16 4.09 8.57
C LEU A 48 -10.29 4.31 7.06
N PHE A 49 -9.17 4.43 6.37
CA PHE A 49 -9.14 4.51 4.93
C PHE A 49 -8.63 3.19 4.34
N SER A 50 -9.31 2.67 3.33
CA SER A 50 -8.89 1.44 2.64
C SER A 50 -8.63 1.69 1.17
N SER A 51 -7.57 1.08 0.66
CA SER A 51 -7.44 0.83 -0.78
C SER A 51 -8.68 0.08 -1.29
N PRO A 52 -9.22 0.40 -2.48
CA PRO A 52 -10.35 -0.31 -3.06
C PRO A 52 -10.00 -1.69 -3.62
N LEU A 53 -8.70 -2.06 -3.72
CA LEU A 53 -8.30 -3.39 -4.21
C LEU A 53 -8.78 -4.48 -3.26
N GLN A 54 -9.29 -5.59 -3.80
CA GLN A 54 -9.99 -6.65 -3.06
C GLN A 54 -9.22 -7.12 -1.82
N ARG A 55 -7.91 -7.27 -1.89
CA ARG A 55 -7.07 -7.71 -0.76
C ARG A 55 -7.08 -6.77 0.45
N CYS A 56 -7.41 -5.49 0.24
CA CYS A 56 -7.68 -4.53 1.32
C CYS A 56 -9.18 -4.41 1.59
N ASP A 57 -9.98 -4.36 0.53
CA ASP A 57 -11.42 -4.16 0.61
C ASP A 57 -12.15 -5.32 1.33
N LEU A 58 -11.62 -6.53 1.31
CA LEU A 58 -12.12 -7.68 2.08
C LEU A 58 -11.83 -7.58 3.58
N LEU A 59 -10.79 -6.85 3.98
CA LEU A 59 -10.43 -6.64 5.39
C LEU A 59 -11.30 -5.57 6.06
N ALA A 60 -11.60 -4.48 5.34
CA ALA A 60 -12.32 -3.34 5.89
C ALA A 60 -13.68 -3.71 6.50
N PRO A 61 -14.62 -4.38 5.81
CA PRO A 61 -15.93 -4.72 6.39
C PRO A 61 -15.82 -5.66 7.59
N LYS A 62 -14.83 -6.57 7.61
CA LYS A 62 -14.62 -7.47 8.76
C LYS A 62 -14.16 -6.67 9.97
N LEU A 63 -13.27 -5.69 9.78
CA LEU A 63 -12.80 -4.84 10.85
C LEU A 63 -13.91 -3.91 11.36
N ILE A 64 -14.70 -3.31 10.48
CA ILE A 64 -15.84 -2.45 10.84
C ILE A 64 -16.89 -3.23 11.62
N GLY A 65 -17.18 -4.48 11.23
CA GLY A 65 -18.10 -5.34 11.98
C GLY A 65 -17.64 -5.64 13.40
N LEU A 66 -16.33 -5.62 13.67
CA LEU A 66 -15.75 -5.78 15.01
C LEU A 66 -15.55 -4.45 15.74
N ARG A 67 -15.41 -3.34 14.99
CA ARG A 67 -15.12 -2.01 15.48
C ARG A 67 -16.02 -0.96 14.80
N PRO A 68 -17.30 -0.93 15.14
CA PRO A 68 -18.28 0.01 14.56
C PRO A 68 -18.02 1.49 14.92
N ASP A 69 -17.09 1.73 15.81
CA ASP A 69 -16.62 3.08 16.19
C ASP A 69 -15.66 3.70 15.14
N LEU A 70 -15.12 2.91 14.21
CA LEU A 70 -14.21 3.41 13.18
C LEU A 70 -14.98 4.16 12.07
N ILE A 71 -14.42 5.29 11.63
CA ILE A 71 -15.02 6.12 10.59
C ILE A 71 -14.41 5.73 9.24
N PHE A 72 -15.12 4.92 8.47
CA PHE A 72 -14.61 4.27 7.25
C PHE A 72 -14.85 5.07 5.98
N LYS A 73 -13.82 5.12 5.12
CA LYS A 73 -13.89 5.55 3.72
C LYS A 73 -12.93 4.76 2.83
N LYS A 74 -13.31 4.51 1.57
CA LYS A 74 -12.39 4.04 0.55
C LYS A 74 -11.59 5.22 0.00
N ASN A 75 -10.31 4.99 -0.32
CA ASN A 75 -9.44 6.00 -0.93
C ASN A 75 -8.59 5.35 -2.03
N ALA A 76 -8.88 5.67 -3.30
CA ALA A 76 -8.18 5.12 -4.44
C ALA A 76 -6.68 5.49 -4.46
N ARG A 77 -6.29 6.58 -3.79
CA ARG A 77 -4.88 6.98 -3.66
C ARG A 77 -4.04 6.02 -2.80
N LEU A 78 -4.70 5.08 -2.08
CA LEU A 78 -4.03 4.03 -1.30
C LEU A 78 -3.83 2.73 -2.08
N GLN A 79 -4.15 2.66 -3.38
CA GLN A 79 -3.83 1.52 -4.23
C GLN A 79 -2.32 1.34 -4.36
N GLU A 80 -1.88 0.10 -4.62
CA GLU A 80 -0.48 -0.18 -4.91
C GLU A 80 -0.04 0.50 -6.21
N MET A 81 1.26 0.58 -6.45
CA MET A 81 1.80 1.09 -7.71
C MET A 81 1.25 0.29 -8.89
N ASN A 82 0.85 0.97 -9.95
CA ASN A 82 0.45 0.36 -11.19
C ASN A 82 1.69 -0.02 -12.00
N PHE A 83 1.91 -1.31 -12.23
CA PHE A 83 3.03 -1.82 -13.02
C PHE A 83 2.69 -2.02 -14.50
N GLY A 84 1.52 -1.56 -14.96
CA GLY A 84 1.13 -1.58 -16.37
C GLY A 84 1.13 -2.99 -16.96
N GLN A 85 1.78 -3.17 -18.12
CA GLN A 85 1.82 -4.45 -18.85
C GLN A 85 2.65 -5.54 -18.15
N TRP A 86 3.36 -5.23 -17.07
CA TRP A 86 4.06 -6.24 -16.28
C TRP A 86 3.14 -7.00 -15.34
N GLU A 87 1.97 -6.44 -15.00
CA GLU A 87 1.05 -7.06 -14.06
C GLU A 87 0.54 -8.42 -14.54
N GLY A 88 0.53 -9.40 -13.64
CA GLY A 88 0.16 -10.79 -13.92
C GLY A 88 1.29 -11.64 -14.54
N ARG A 89 2.44 -11.05 -14.83
CA ARG A 89 3.60 -11.76 -15.38
C ARG A 89 4.61 -12.09 -14.29
N PRO A 90 5.34 -13.21 -14.40
CA PRO A 90 6.50 -13.47 -13.55
C PRO A 90 7.57 -12.38 -13.73
N TRP A 91 8.12 -11.85 -12.64
CA TRP A 91 9.23 -10.89 -12.73
C TRP A 91 10.41 -11.41 -13.53
N ALA A 92 10.65 -12.74 -13.48
CA ALA A 92 11.72 -13.40 -14.21
C ALA A 92 11.51 -13.43 -15.75
N GLU A 93 10.27 -13.20 -16.21
CA GLU A 93 9.90 -13.19 -17.63
C GLU A 93 9.77 -11.77 -18.20
N ILE A 94 9.94 -10.75 -17.38
CA ILE A 94 10.01 -9.36 -17.85
C ILE A 94 11.38 -9.16 -18.51
N ASP A 95 11.39 -8.52 -19.67
CA ASP A 95 12.63 -8.27 -20.40
C ASP A 95 13.64 -7.50 -19.52
N LYS A 96 14.87 -8.03 -19.49
CA LYS A 96 15.96 -7.41 -18.72
C LYS A 96 16.25 -5.98 -19.15
N ALA A 97 16.10 -5.68 -20.46
CA ALA A 97 16.30 -4.32 -20.95
C ALA A 97 15.23 -3.37 -20.40
N GLU A 98 13.97 -3.82 -20.28
CA GLU A 98 12.92 -3.02 -19.66
C GLU A 98 13.19 -2.79 -18.17
N LEU A 99 13.60 -3.84 -17.43
CA LEU A 99 13.95 -3.71 -16.01
C LEU A 99 15.15 -2.78 -15.80
N THR A 100 16.16 -2.88 -16.66
CA THR A 100 17.33 -1.98 -16.61
C THR A 100 16.91 -0.55 -16.90
N ALA A 101 16.13 -0.30 -17.94
CA ALA A 101 15.62 1.04 -18.26
C ALA A 101 14.79 1.63 -17.10
N TRP A 102 14.00 0.79 -16.41
CA TRP A 102 13.25 1.20 -15.23
C TRP A 102 14.17 1.59 -14.06
N THR A 103 15.18 0.78 -13.76
CA THR A 103 16.11 1.08 -12.66
C THR A 103 17.03 2.26 -12.96
N ASP A 104 17.43 2.45 -14.21
CA ASP A 104 18.29 3.57 -14.64
C ASP A 104 17.54 4.90 -14.66
N ASN A 105 16.23 4.89 -14.86
CA ASN A 105 15.35 6.06 -14.81
C ASN A 105 14.22 5.89 -13.80
N PHE A 106 14.58 5.49 -12.59
CA PHE A 106 13.66 4.99 -11.58
C PHE A 106 12.53 5.96 -11.21
N ALA A 107 12.84 7.26 -11.18
CA ALA A 107 11.85 8.29 -10.86
C ALA A 107 10.77 8.44 -11.94
N HIS A 108 11.14 8.36 -13.23
CA HIS A 108 10.27 8.81 -14.32
C HIS A 108 9.84 7.72 -15.29
N TYR A 109 10.54 6.58 -15.34
CA TYR A 109 10.14 5.47 -16.20
C TYR A 109 8.77 4.94 -15.80
N ARG A 110 7.87 4.79 -16.75
CA ARG A 110 6.55 4.20 -16.52
C ARG A 110 6.64 2.69 -16.53
N ALA A 111 6.43 2.08 -15.38
CA ALA A 111 6.48 0.63 -15.22
C ALA A 111 5.56 -0.07 -16.26
N GLY A 112 6.09 -1.09 -16.95
CA GLY A 112 5.37 -1.80 -18.01
C GLY A 112 4.82 -0.90 -19.12
N GLY A 113 5.45 0.23 -19.39
CA GLY A 113 5.10 1.18 -20.45
C GLY A 113 3.83 2.01 -20.19
N THR A 114 2.82 1.41 -19.58
CA THR A 114 1.50 2.04 -19.34
C THR A 114 1.18 2.29 -17.86
N GLY A 115 1.99 1.77 -16.95
CA GLY A 115 1.82 1.92 -15.51
C GLY A 115 2.17 3.30 -14.97
N GLU A 116 2.36 3.40 -13.67
CA GLU A 116 2.83 4.62 -13.01
C GLU A 116 4.37 4.71 -13.07
N SER A 117 4.89 5.94 -13.12
CA SER A 117 6.26 6.20 -12.68
C SER A 117 6.27 6.31 -11.15
N LEU A 118 7.47 6.16 -10.55
CA LEU A 118 7.61 6.35 -9.10
C LEU A 118 7.19 7.75 -8.67
N THR A 119 7.51 8.77 -9.46
CA THR A 119 7.09 10.16 -9.19
C THR A 119 5.57 10.29 -9.15
N GLN A 120 4.83 9.69 -10.10
CA GLN A 120 3.38 9.69 -10.10
C GLN A 120 2.82 8.97 -8.87
N PHE A 121 3.37 7.81 -8.55
CA PHE A 121 2.99 7.03 -7.38
C PHE A 121 3.21 7.80 -6.07
N MET A 122 4.42 8.36 -5.86
CA MET A 122 4.76 9.15 -4.68
C MET A 122 3.88 10.40 -4.55
N THR A 123 3.61 11.10 -5.65
CA THR A 123 2.71 12.28 -5.65
C THR A 123 1.30 11.91 -5.22
N ARG A 124 0.77 10.78 -5.71
CA ARG A 124 -0.55 10.28 -5.35
C ARG A 124 -0.64 9.94 -3.86
N VAL A 125 0.36 9.25 -3.32
CA VAL A 125 0.40 8.91 -1.89
C VAL A 125 0.58 10.17 -1.03
N ALA A 126 1.44 11.11 -1.45
CA ALA A 126 1.65 12.37 -0.76
C ALA A 126 0.35 13.19 -0.67
N SER A 127 -0.43 13.24 -1.75
CA SER A 127 -1.74 13.90 -1.74
C SER A 127 -2.71 13.30 -0.71
N ALA A 128 -2.68 11.97 -0.50
CA ALA A 128 -3.48 11.34 0.56
C ALA A 128 -2.93 11.63 1.96
N PHE A 129 -1.60 11.73 2.08
CA PHE A 129 -0.91 12.01 3.33
C PHE A 129 -1.16 13.45 3.81
N ASP A 130 -1.14 14.42 2.89
CA ASP A 130 -1.34 15.84 3.20
C ASP A 130 -2.77 16.18 3.64
N GLU A 131 -3.74 15.31 3.36
CA GLU A 131 -5.14 15.44 3.80
C GLU A 131 -5.41 14.79 5.17
N LEU A 132 -4.40 14.28 5.86
CA LEU A 132 -4.57 13.71 7.20
C LEU A 132 -4.99 14.79 8.19
N ASP A 133 -6.02 14.49 8.98
CA ASP A 133 -6.47 15.36 10.07
C ASP A 133 -5.51 15.22 11.26
N PRO A 134 -4.77 16.26 11.65
CA PRO A 134 -3.82 16.17 12.76
C PRO A 134 -4.47 15.92 14.12
N ALA A 135 -5.79 16.11 14.24
CA ALA A 135 -6.54 15.87 15.48
C ALA A 135 -7.01 14.41 15.63
N LYS A 136 -6.84 13.56 14.62
CA LYS A 136 -7.42 12.21 14.57
C LYS A 136 -6.40 11.14 14.20
N ASP A 137 -6.30 10.10 15.01
CA ASP A 137 -5.58 8.89 14.62
C ASP A 137 -6.21 8.30 13.37
N THR A 138 -5.37 7.88 12.45
CA THR A 138 -5.79 7.38 11.14
C THR A 138 -5.19 6.00 10.86
N VAL A 139 -5.97 5.14 10.23
CA VAL A 139 -5.57 3.79 9.80
C VAL A 139 -5.68 3.71 8.28
N TRP A 140 -4.62 3.29 7.61
CA TRP A 140 -4.63 2.96 6.19
C TRP A 140 -4.53 1.45 6.01
N LEU A 141 -5.56 0.82 5.42
CA LEU A 141 -5.48 -0.54 4.93
C LEU A 141 -4.95 -0.48 3.50
N THR A 142 -3.71 -0.93 3.30
CA THR A 142 -3.00 -0.64 2.07
C THR A 142 -1.92 -1.71 1.74
N HIS A 143 -0.90 -1.33 1.01
CA HIS A 143 0.09 -2.19 0.36
C HIS A 143 1.51 -1.78 0.74
N ALA A 144 2.49 -2.66 0.46
CA ALA A 144 3.87 -2.45 0.83
C ALA A 144 4.49 -1.19 0.21
N GLY A 145 4.22 -0.92 -1.06
CA GLY A 145 4.73 0.27 -1.75
C GLY A 145 4.19 1.56 -1.12
N VAL A 146 2.88 1.62 -0.85
CA VAL A 146 2.25 2.78 -0.19
C VAL A 146 2.82 2.99 1.21
N ILE A 147 3.07 1.92 1.97
CA ILE A 147 3.67 2.01 3.31
C ILE A 147 5.08 2.62 3.22
N ARG A 148 5.90 2.17 2.27
CA ARG A 148 7.24 2.72 2.04
C ARG A 148 7.17 4.19 1.64
N ALA A 149 6.31 4.54 0.69
CA ALA A 149 6.09 5.92 0.27
C ALA A 149 5.67 6.82 1.43
N ALA A 150 4.66 6.41 2.21
CA ALA A 150 4.19 7.18 3.37
C ALA A 150 5.29 7.35 4.44
N THR A 151 6.12 6.33 4.64
CA THR A 151 7.27 6.40 5.57
C THR A 151 8.32 7.41 5.11
N LEU A 152 8.62 7.48 3.82
CA LEU A 152 9.51 8.48 3.25
C LEU A 152 8.93 9.88 3.35
N ILE A 153 7.66 10.04 2.98
CA ILE A 153 6.94 11.33 3.04
C ILE A 153 6.92 11.88 4.46
N ALA A 154 6.69 11.04 5.47
CA ALA A 154 6.74 11.44 6.88
C ALA A 154 8.12 11.93 7.33
N ARG A 155 9.18 11.53 6.64
CA ARG A 155 10.56 12.01 6.84
C ARG A 155 10.91 13.23 5.99
N GLY A 156 9.95 13.80 5.26
CA GLY A 156 10.15 14.93 4.35
C GLY A 156 10.69 14.55 2.97
N ILE A 157 10.82 13.24 2.65
CA ILE A 157 11.35 12.76 1.38
C ILE A 157 10.17 12.50 0.44
N ARG A 158 9.95 13.41 -0.51
CA ARG A 158 8.84 13.35 -1.46
C ARG A 158 9.25 12.92 -2.87
N HIS A 159 10.53 12.89 -3.15
CA HIS A 159 11.10 12.51 -4.44
C HIS A 159 12.29 11.58 -4.21
N ILE A 160 12.40 10.59 -5.06
CA ILE A 160 13.51 9.64 -5.12
C ILE A 160 13.92 9.53 -6.58
N ASN A 161 15.23 9.56 -6.84
CA ASN A 161 15.76 9.49 -8.19
C ASN A 161 16.33 8.11 -8.52
N ARG A 162 16.81 7.37 -7.52
CA ARG A 162 17.53 6.12 -7.71
C ARG A 162 16.83 4.96 -6.99
N ALA A 163 16.97 3.77 -7.55
CA ALA A 163 16.36 2.57 -7.01
C ALA A 163 16.89 2.18 -5.62
N ASP A 164 18.16 2.48 -5.33
CA ASP A 164 18.79 2.20 -4.03
C ASP A 164 18.31 3.13 -2.89
N GLU A 165 17.63 4.21 -3.22
CA GLU A 165 16.97 5.09 -2.24
C GLU A 165 15.60 4.54 -1.80
N TRP A 166 15.04 3.57 -2.53
CA TRP A 166 13.75 2.98 -2.21
C TRP A 166 13.88 1.98 -1.05
N PRO A 167 13.09 2.13 0.04
CA PRO A 167 13.19 1.23 1.18
C PRO A 167 12.86 -0.22 0.81
N ILE A 168 13.65 -1.17 1.30
CA ILE A 168 13.38 -2.60 1.12
C ILE A 168 12.31 -3.06 2.12
N ASP A 169 12.37 -2.52 3.35
CA ASP A 169 11.53 -2.96 4.45
C ASP A 169 10.06 -2.56 4.30
N ALA A 170 9.19 -3.49 4.62
CA ALA A 170 7.77 -3.25 4.82
C ALA A 170 7.24 -4.31 5.79
N PRO A 171 6.13 -4.04 6.51
CA PRO A 171 5.48 -5.04 7.33
C PRO A 171 5.14 -6.31 6.53
N ALA A 172 5.19 -7.48 7.18
CA ALA A 172 4.69 -8.72 6.59
C ALA A 172 3.19 -8.62 6.29
N TYR A 173 2.65 -9.54 5.51
CA TYR A 173 1.21 -9.58 5.24
C TYR A 173 0.40 -9.66 6.54
N GLY A 174 -0.67 -8.86 6.63
CA GLY A 174 -1.50 -8.75 7.82
C GLY A 174 -0.83 -8.05 9.01
N GLN A 175 0.36 -7.50 8.84
CA GLN A 175 1.08 -6.74 9.85
C GLN A 175 1.03 -5.23 9.57
N TRP A 176 1.53 -4.44 10.50
CA TRP A 176 1.45 -2.99 10.44
C TRP A 176 2.68 -2.32 11.02
N CYS A 177 2.86 -1.06 10.69
CA CYS A 177 3.74 -0.13 11.40
C CYS A 177 2.97 1.15 11.75
N LYS A 178 3.60 2.02 12.53
CA LYS A 178 3.05 3.29 13.00
C LYS A 178 3.98 4.42 12.67
N LEU A 179 3.41 5.56 12.28
CA LEU A 179 4.11 6.82 12.17
C LEU A 179 3.47 7.81 13.16
N THR A 180 4.27 8.38 14.04
CA THR A 180 3.86 9.50 14.90
C THR A 180 4.13 10.78 14.12
N LEU A 181 3.09 11.55 13.87
CA LEU A 181 3.13 12.77 13.06
C LEU A 181 2.80 14.00 13.91
#